data_7ed4e98179a8282a6ff4fdf1e9c49777
#
_entry.id   7ed4e98179a8282a6ff4fdf1e9c49777
#
_cell.length_a   1.000
_cell.length_b   1.000
_cell.length_c   1.000
_cell.angle_alpha   90.00
_cell.angle_beta   90.00
_cell.angle_gamma   90.00
#
_symmetry.space_group_name_H-M   'P 1'
#
loop_
_entity.id
_entity.type
_entity.pdbx_description
1 polymer ?
#
loop_
_entity_poly.entity_id
_entity_poly.type
_entity_poly.pdbx_seq_one_letter_code
_entity_poly.pdbx_strand_id
1 'polypeptide(L)'
;VSPSATLFSSLYYFNGPTTLGSLRDIQLIRDGKKIASIDFYDYLLTGKKPKDQKLQLDDVIFIPRRLKTVMIKGEINRSGIYELKPKENFADLITMAGDLKITAYLERSQIDRIVPFEDREKLGMDRMYVDVNLNQVLKSENGFPLQESDFIQIFSVLNNRQNVVDLLGAVIRPGSYDLGESLKISELINKADGLLGDAFLERVDVVRVNPDFTEELIKLDLGKALEGDPANDIVLKESDKVRVYGMTEM
;
A
#
# COMPACT_ATOMS: atom_id res chain seq x y z
N VAL A 1 -5.03 45.66 0.35
CA VAL A 1 -4.00 44.73 0.85
C VAL A 1 -3.17 45.49 1.89
N SER A 2 -2.85 44.86 3.05
CA SER A 2 -2.04 45.46 4.08
C SER A 2 -0.67 45.91 3.53
N PRO A 3 -0.08 47.07 4.02
CA PRO A 3 1.27 47.49 3.61
C PRO A 3 2.38 46.45 3.89
N SER A 4 2.09 45.45 4.73
CA SER A 4 2.97 44.34 5.04
C SER A 4 2.70 43.06 4.25
N ALA A 5 1.79 43.10 3.28
CA ALA A 5 1.42 41.90 2.50
C ALA A 5 2.60 41.42 1.66
N THR A 6 2.69 40.11 1.58
CA THR A 6 3.72 39.42 0.81
C THR A 6 3.05 38.55 -0.26
N LEU A 7 3.80 38.05 -1.22
CA LEU A 7 3.29 37.15 -2.26
C LEU A 7 2.58 35.95 -1.61
N PHE A 8 3.19 35.32 -0.60
CA PHE A 8 2.60 34.17 0.10
C PHE A 8 1.35 34.55 0.88
N SER A 9 1.39 35.66 1.67
CA SER A 9 0.23 36.07 2.45
C SER A 9 -0.95 36.55 1.59
N SER A 10 -0.70 37.04 0.40
CA SER A 10 -1.74 37.48 -0.54
C SER A 10 -2.66 36.33 -0.98
N LEU A 11 -2.13 35.11 -1.10
CA LEU A 11 -2.93 33.94 -1.45
C LEU A 11 -4.08 33.70 -0.47
N TYR A 12 -3.87 34.00 0.81
CA TYR A 12 -4.92 33.92 1.81
C TYR A 12 -6.08 34.89 1.53
N TYR A 13 -5.78 36.10 1.08
CA TYR A 13 -6.81 37.11 0.80
C TYR A 13 -7.64 36.84 -0.45
N PHE A 14 -7.08 36.07 -1.38
CA PHE A 14 -7.72 35.77 -2.67
C PHE A 14 -8.17 34.30 -2.79
N ASN A 15 -8.23 33.54 -1.69
CA ASN A 15 -8.58 32.12 -1.63
C ASN A 15 -7.67 31.21 -2.51
N GLY A 16 -6.43 31.67 -2.79
CA GLY A 16 -5.46 30.91 -3.56
C GLY A 16 -5.78 30.72 -5.05
N PRO A 17 -5.02 29.85 -5.74
CA PRO A 17 -5.27 29.50 -7.13
C PRO A 17 -6.59 28.76 -7.34
N THR A 18 -7.21 28.98 -8.48
CA THR A 18 -8.34 28.15 -8.94
C THR A 18 -7.88 26.73 -9.23
N THR A 19 -8.82 25.80 -9.47
CA THR A 19 -8.52 24.41 -9.85
C THR A 19 -7.71 24.28 -11.15
N LEU A 20 -7.66 25.30 -11.99
CA LEU A 20 -6.89 25.34 -13.22
C LEU A 20 -5.53 26.02 -13.06
N GLY A 21 -5.31 26.74 -11.97
CA GLY A 21 -4.08 27.44 -11.69
C GLY A 21 -3.01 26.54 -11.07
N SER A 22 -1.74 26.79 -11.42
CA SER A 22 -0.60 26.06 -10.84
C SER A 22 -0.41 26.41 -9.37
N LEU A 23 -0.17 25.39 -8.54
CA LEU A 23 0.33 25.55 -7.17
C LEU A 23 1.87 25.52 -7.10
N ARG A 24 2.53 25.21 -8.23
CA ARG A 24 3.97 24.96 -8.30
C ARG A 24 4.76 26.13 -8.89
N ASP A 25 4.08 27.17 -9.46
CA ASP A 25 4.72 28.35 -10.07
C ASP A 25 3.83 29.59 -9.90
N ILE A 26 3.69 30.08 -8.66
CA ILE A 26 2.96 31.31 -8.36
C ILE A 26 3.96 32.45 -8.47
N GLN A 27 3.76 33.36 -9.43
CA GLN A 27 4.75 34.37 -9.82
C GLN A 27 4.36 35.77 -9.34
N LEU A 28 5.38 36.52 -8.93
CA LEU A 28 5.30 37.96 -8.70
C LEU A 28 5.95 38.67 -9.89
N ILE A 29 5.18 39.50 -10.55
CA ILE A 29 5.62 40.32 -11.68
C ILE A 29 5.61 41.79 -11.27
N ARG A 30 6.71 42.48 -11.46
CA ARG A 30 6.89 43.92 -11.22
C ARG A 30 7.53 44.53 -12.44
N ASP A 31 7.01 45.66 -12.93
CA ASP A 31 7.48 46.34 -14.15
C ASP A 31 7.67 45.38 -15.33
N GLY A 32 6.72 44.47 -15.51
CA GLY A 32 6.74 43.43 -16.56
C GLY A 32 7.80 42.33 -16.39
N LYS A 33 8.52 42.28 -15.29
CA LYS A 33 9.54 41.27 -15.02
C LYS A 33 9.16 40.35 -13.88
N LYS A 34 9.45 39.05 -13.99
CA LYS A 34 9.29 38.06 -12.93
C LYS A 34 10.34 38.32 -11.83
N ILE A 35 9.88 38.77 -10.65
CA ILE A 35 10.71 39.10 -9.49
C ILE A 35 10.89 37.87 -8.57
N ALA A 36 9.82 37.09 -8.38
CA ALA A 36 9.84 35.92 -7.52
C ALA A 36 8.87 34.84 -8.03
N SER A 37 9.09 33.62 -7.60
CA SER A 37 8.15 32.51 -7.79
C SER A 37 8.09 31.69 -6.53
N ILE A 38 6.89 31.19 -6.22
CA ILE A 38 6.64 30.30 -5.08
C ILE A 38 6.14 28.97 -5.60
N ASP A 39 6.79 27.89 -5.16
CA ASP A 39 6.23 26.54 -5.18
C ASP A 39 5.48 26.31 -3.86
N PHE A 40 4.15 26.26 -3.93
CA PHE A 40 3.35 26.10 -2.73
C PHE A 40 3.44 24.69 -2.14
N TYR A 41 3.89 23.70 -2.92
CA TYR A 41 4.14 22.34 -2.43
C TYR A 41 5.26 22.31 -1.40
N ASP A 42 6.28 23.16 -1.50
CA ASP A 42 7.33 23.25 -0.48
C ASP A 42 6.72 23.53 0.89
N TYR A 43 5.72 24.43 0.93
CA TYR A 43 5.01 24.73 2.18
C TYR A 43 4.06 23.59 2.60
N LEU A 44 3.23 23.08 1.68
CA LEU A 44 2.25 22.04 1.98
C LEU A 44 2.88 20.72 2.44
N LEU A 45 4.04 20.38 1.89
CA LEU A 45 4.70 19.11 2.16
C LEU A 45 5.66 19.17 3.35
N THR A 46 6.34 20.32 3.54
CA THR A 46 7.42 20.44 4.53
C THR A 46 7.13 21.41 5.67
N GLY A 47 6.07 22.20 5.56
CA GLY A 47 5.77 23.31 6.48
C GLY A 47 6.73 24.51 6.37
N LYS A 48 7.70 24.47 5.47
CA LYS A 48 8.66 25.55 5.29
C LYS A 48 8.02 26.70 4.54
N LYS A 49 7.96 27.87 5.18
CA LYS A 49 7.53 29.07 4.48
C LYS A 49 8.53 29.40 3.37
N PRO A 50 8.07 29.58 2.12
CA PRO A 50 8.97 29.94 1.02
C PRO A 50 9.63 31.30 1.27
N LYS A 51 10.72 31.60 0.56
CA LYS A 51 11.29 32.94 0.51
C LYS A 51 10.22 33.89 -0.03
N ASP A 52 9.72 34.74 0.82
CA ASP A 52 8.52 35.52 0.56
C ASP A 52 8.91 36.98 0.25
N GLN A 53 8.32 37.51 -0.83
CA GLN A 53 8.60 38.85 -1.30
C GLN A 53 7.46 39.80 -0.91
N LYS A 54 7.81 40.97 -0.32
CA LYS A 54 6.80 42.00 -0.04
C LYS A 54 6.21 42.56 -1.34
N LEU A 55 4.90 42.73 -1.33
CA LEU A 55 4.18 43.36 -2.43
C LEU A 55 4.41 44.89 -2.43
N GLN A 56 4.44 45.46 -3.62
CA GLN A 56 4.47 46.88 -3.88
C GLN A 56 3.25 47.30 -4.70
N LEU A 57 3.02 48.58 -4.81
CA LEU A 57 1.99 49.11 -5.68
C LEU A 57 2.25 48.64 -7.12
N ASP A 58 1.19 48.34 -7.87
CA ASP A 58 1.20 47.88 -9.26
C ASP A 58 1.86 46.49 -9.50
N ASP A 59 2.21 45.76 -8.41
CA ASP A 59 2.63 44.36 -8.55
C ASP A 59 1.48 43.47 -9.09
N VAL A 60 1.81 42.56 -10.00
CA VAL A 60 0.89 41.56 -10.53
C VAL A 60 1.26 40.19 -9.99
N ILE A 61 0.28 39.49 -9.42
CA ILE A 61 0.40 38.08 -9.06
C ILE A 61 -0.13 37.27 -10.22
N PHE A 62 0.78 36.57 -10.90
CA PHE A 62 0.44 35.73 -12.04
C PHE A 62 0.48 34.26 -11.65
N ILE A 63 -0.62 33.54 -11.88
CA ILE A 63 -0.76 32.12 -11.63
C ILE A 63 -0.97 31.45 -12.99
N PRO A 64 0.06 30.78 -13.55
CA PRO A 64 -0.05 30.10 -14.83
C PRO A 64 -0.98 28.89 -14.73
N ARG A 65 -1.36 28.32 -15.88
CA ARG A 65 -2.08 27.07 -15.93
C ARG A 65 -1.26 25.95 -15.26
N ARG A 66 -1.95 25.00 -14.63
CA ARG A 66 -1.32 23.78 -14.09
C ARG A 66 -0.40 23.11 -15.08
N LEU A 67 0.69 22.59 -14.58
CA LEU A 67 1.55 21.65 -15.27
C LEU A 67 0.87 20.26 -15.34
N LYS A 68 1.63 19.25 -15.70
CA LYS A 68 1.18 17.86 -15.74
C LYS A 68 0.54 17.46 -14.41
N THR A 69 -0.68 16.93 -14.46
CA THR A 69 -1.39 16.42 -13.29
C THR A 69 -1.58 14.92 -13.38
N VAL A 70 -1.42 14.24 -12.25
CA VAL A 70 -1.63 12.81 -12.10
C VAL A 70 -2.47 12.53 -10.85
N MET A 71 -3.22 11.44 -10.87
CA MET A 71 -3.99 10.99 -9.70
C MET A 71 -3.38 9.72 -9.12
N ILE A 72 -3.21 9.66 -7.80
CA ILE A 72 -2.74 8.47 -7.10
C ILE A 72 -3.70 8.09 -5.97
N LYS A 73 -4.00 6.79 -5.85
CA LYS A 73 -4.82 6.23 -4.77
C LYS A 73 -4.41 4.81 -4.37
N GLY A 74 -5.07 4.29 -3.34
CA GLY A 74 -4.83 2.97 -2.76
C GLY A 74 -3.94 3.03 -1.54
N GLU A 75 -2.91 2.18 -1.48
CA GLU A 75 -2.02 2.07 -0.33
C GLU A 75 -0.93 3.14 -0.31
N ILE A 76 -1.37 4.38 -0.34
CA ILE A 76 -0.57 5.61 -0.23
C ILE A 76 -1.14 6.48 0.90
N ASN A 77 -0.32 7.20 1.64
CA ASN A 77 -0.78 7.94 2.81
C ASN A 77 -1.70 9.12 2.47
N ARG A 78 -1.46 9.81 1.37
CA ARG A 78 -2.26 10.95 0.91
C ARG A 78 -2.69 10.75 -0.54
N SER A 79 -3.82 10.07 -0.73
CA SER A 79 -4.46 9.94 -2.04
C SER A 79 -4.93 11.30 -2.56
N GLY A 80 -4.74 11.57 -3.85
CA GLY A 80 -5.17 12.83 -4.44
C GLY A 80 -4.64 13.07 -5.84
N ILE A 81 -4.90 14.27 -6.35
CA ILE A 81 -4.37 14.78 -7.61
C ILE A 81 -3.15 15.64 -7.32
N TYR A 82 -2.05 15.34 -7.98
CA TYR A 82 -0.77 16.02 -7.81
C TYR A 82 -0.32 16.67 -9.11
N GLU A 83 0.21 17.89 -9.01
CA GLU A 83 0.83 18.60 -10.09
C GLU A 83 2.33 18.29 -10.09
N LEU A 84 2.85 17.77 -11.22
CA LEU A 84 4.26 17.39 -11.38
C LEU A 84 5.01 18.37 -12.26
N LYS A 85 6.23 18.71 -11.86
CA LYS A 85 7.18 19.42 -12.71
C LYS A 85 7.76 18.50 -13.80
N PRO A 86 8.31 19.03 -14.90
CA PRO A 86 8.75 18.21 -16.04
C PRO A 86 9.77 17.11 -15.71
N LYS A 87 10.59 17.32 -14.68
CA LYS A 87 11.62 16.36 -14.26
C LYS A 87 11.17 15.40 -13.16
N GLU A 88 10.00 15.63 -12.57
CA GLU A 88 9.47 14.79 -11.50
C GLU A 88 8.87 13.52 -12.08
N ASN A 89 9.09 12.43 -11.36
CA ASN A 89 8.77 11.06 -11.75
C ASN A 89 7.86 10.37 -10.70
N PHE A 90 7.64 9.07 -10.83
CA PHE A 90 6.77 8.33 -9.94
C PHE A 90 7.31 8.27 -8.49
N ALA A 91 8.62 8.18 -8.29
CA ALA A 91 9.20 8.19 -6.93
C ALA A 91 8.98 9.54 -6.22
N ASP A 92 9.13 10.66 -6.96
CA ASP A 92 8.82 11.99 -6.45
C ASP A 92 7.33 12.11 -6.07
N LEU A 93 6.44 11.57 -6.90
CA LEU A 93 5.00 11.52 -6.61
C LEU A 93 4.70 10.76 -5.31
N ILE A 94 5.31 9.58 -5.12
CA ILE A 94 5.15 8.78 -3.88
C ILE A 94 5.57 9.62 -2.68
N THR A 95 6.71 10.28 -2.74
CA THR A 95 7.19 11.16 -1.67
C THR A 95 6.23 12.33 -1.40
N MET A 96 5.76 13.00 -2.45
CA MET A 96 4.76 14.07 -2.32
C MET A 96 3.44 13.59 -1.72
N ALA A 97 3.05 12.36 -2.03
CA ALA A 97 1.87 11.71 -1.47
C ALA A 97 2.09 11.12 -0.05
N GLY A 98 3.22 11.43 0.58
CA GLY A 98 3.52 11.07 1.97
C GLY A 98 3.91 9.62 2.17
N ASP A 99 4.53 9.03 1.17
CA ASP A 99 5.05 7.67 1.11
C ASP A 99 3.96 6.57 1.12
N LEU A 100 4.39 5.35 0.79
CA LEU A 100 3.55 4.16 0.76
C LEU A 100 3.14 3.77 2.19
N LYS A 101 1.94 3.21 2.34
CA LYS A 101 1.56 2.53 3.59
C LYS A 101 2.32 1.21 3.70
N ILE A 102 2.46 0.73 4.94
CA ILE A 102 3.09 -0.57 5.22
C ILE A 102 2.38 -1.74 4.53
N THR A 103 1.11 -1.58 4.22
CA THR A 103 0.27 -2.55 3.53
C THR A 103 0.38 -2.51 2.01
N ALA A 104 1.23 -1.64 1.45
CA ALA A 104 1.40 -1.54 0.01
C ALA A 104 2.07 -2.78 -0.59
N TYR A 105 1.51 -3.31 -1.69
CA TYR A 105 2.09 -4.39 -2.45
C TYR A 105 3.13 -3.85 -3.43
N LEU A 106 4.41 -4.16 -3.17
CA LEU A 106 5.53 -3.54 -3.88
C LEU A 106 5.83 -4.14 -5.25
N GLU A 107 5.38 -5.37 -5.51
CA GLU A 107 5.70 -6.05 -6.78
C GLU A 107 4.87 -5.54 -7.95
N ARG A 108 3.71 -4.89 -7.68
CA ARG A 108 2.83 -4.39 -8.73
C ARG A 108 2.04 -3.18 -8.26
N SER A 109 2.08 -2.12 -9.05
CA SER A 109 1.11 -1.04 -9.11
C SER A 109 0.57 -0.94 -10.53
N GLN A 110 -0.53 -0.25 -10.74
CA GLN A 110 -1.14 -0.12 -12.05
C GLN A 110 -1.38 1.34 -12.39
N ILE A 111 -1.04 1.73 -13.59
CA ILE A 111 -1.31 3.04 -14.16
C ILE A 111 -2.34 2.86 -15.27
N ASP A 112 -3.50 3.49 -15.12
CA ASP A 112 -4.47 3.67 -16.20
C ASP A 112 -4.08 4.95 -16.95
N ARG A 113 -3.59 4.80 -18.16
CA ARG A 113 -2.97 5.85 -18.99
C ARG A 113 -3.80 6.15 -20.22
N ILE A 114 -4.06 7.43 -20.44
CA ILE A 114 -4.63 7.89 -21.70
C ILE A 114 -3.50 7.99 -22.71
N VAL A 115 -3.66 7.33 -23.86
CA VAL A 115 -2.67 7.36 -24.93
C VAL A 115 -2.65 8.76 -25.58
N PRO A 116 -1.48 9.40 -25.74
CA PRO A 116 -1.36 10.68 -26.44
C PRO A 116 -1.98 10.62 -27.83
N PHE A 117 -2.53 11.74 -28.31
CA PHE A 117 -3.25 11.80 -29.59
C PHE A 117 -2.39 11.29 -30.76
N GLU A 118 -1.08 11.66 -30.78
CA GLU A 118 -0.12 11.29 -31.80
C GLU A 118 0.18 9.78 -31.88
N ASP A 119 -0.05 9.05 -30.78
CA ASP A 119 0.26 7.60 -30.69
C ASP A 119 -0.97 6.73 -30.87
N ARG A 120 -2.20 7.27 -30.81
CA ARG A 120 -3.45 6.48 -30.84
C ARG A 120 -3.63 5.70 -32.13
N GLU A 121 -3.37 6.36 -33.27
CA GLU A 121 -3.49 5.72 -34.58
C GLU A 121 -2.49 4.58 -34.71
N LYS A 122 -1.26 4.77 -34.26
CA LYS A 122 -0.20 3.77 -34.31
C LYS A 122 -0.46 2.57 -33.38
N LEU A 123 -0.98 2.84 -32.20
CA LEU A 123 -1.22 1.82 -31.18
C LEU A 123 -2.61 1.16 -31.31
N GLY A 124 -3.55 1.80 -32.03
CA GLY A 124 -4.91 1.30 -32.20
C GLY A 124 -5.74 1.34 -30.91
N MET A 125 -5.37 2.18 -29.95
CA MET A 125 -6.05 2.27 -28.65
C MET A 125 -5.98 3.67 -28.05
N ASP A 126 -7.01 4.08 -27.31
CA ASP A 126 -7.10 5.36 -26.64
C ASP A 126 -6.61 5.31 -25.19
N ARG A 127 -6.58 4.12 -24.59
CA ARG A 127 -6.30 3.90 -23.17
C ARG A 127 -5.58 2.58 -22.95
N MET A 128 -4.68 2.55 -21.98
CA MET A 128 -3.92 1.35 -21.68
C MET A 128 -3.61 1.23 -20.19
N TYR A 129 -3.47 0.00 -19.71
CA TYR A 129 -2.87 -0.26 -18.41
C TYR A 129 -1.36 -0.44 -18.55
N VAL A 130 -0.62 0.13 -17.60
CA VAL A 130 0.81 -0.09 -17.44
C VAL A 130 1.06 -0.62 -16.04
N ASP A 131 1.51 -1.86 -15.94
CA ASP A 131 1.92 -2.43 -14.67
C ASP A 131 3.36 -2.00 -14.34
N VAL A 132 3.57 -1.58 -13.11
CA VAL A 132 4.85 -1.05 -12.64
C VAL A 132 5.24 -1.70 -11.33
N ASN A 133 6.47 -2.22 -11.25
CA ASN A 133 7.04 -2.75 -10.02
C ASN A 133 7.58 -1.60 -9.15
N LEU A 134 6.99 -1.41 -7.97
CA LEU A 134 7.36 -0.30 -7.07
C LEU A 134 8.76 -0.46 -6.49
N ASN A 135 9.24 -1.71 -6.27
CA ASN A 135 10.62 -1.93 -5.82
C ASN A 135 11.63 -1.37 -6.83
N GLN A 136 11.34 -1.49 -8.13
CA GLN A 136 12.19 -0.95 -9.18
C GLN A 136 12.10 0.58 -9.23
N VAL A 137 10.89 1.14 -9.11
CA VAL A 137 10.68 2.60 -9.08
C VAL A 137 11.44 3.25 -7.94
N LEU A 138 11.36 2.68 -6.73
CA LEU A 138 12.01 3.24 -5.54
C LEU A 138 13.54 3.11 -5.55
N LYS A 139 14.08 2.16 -6.30
CA LYS A 139 15.54 1.94 -6.42
C LYS A 139 16.16 2.64 -7.64
N SER A 140 15.35 3.09 -8.58
CA SER A 140 15.83 3.69 -9.84
C SER A 140 16.17 5.16 -9.66
N GLU A 141 17.40 5.54 -9.98
CA GLU A 141 17.83 6.95 -9.99
C GLU A 141 17.07 7.78 -11.03
N ASN A 142 16.70 7.20 -12.16
CA ASN A 142 15.96 7.87 -13.23
C ASN A 142 14.45 7.84 -13.03
N GLY A 143 13.95 7.04 -12.09
CA GLY A 143 12.54 6.88 -11.80
C GLY A 143 11.71 6.37 -12.99
N PHE A 144 10.39 6.27 -12.82
CA PHE A 144 9.44 5.94 -13.87
C PHE A 144 8.71 7.21 -14.32
N PRO A 145 8.72 7.57 -15.63
CA PRO A 145 8.10 8.79 -16.13
C PRO A 145 6.57 8.67 -16.13
N LEU A 146 5.91 9.65 -15.56
CA LEU A 146 4.47 9.78 -15.58
C LEU A 146 3.99 10.73 -16.68
N GLN A 147 2.78 10.52 -17.19
CA GLN A 147 2.15 11.36 -18.20
C GLN A 147 0.98 12.15 -17.61
N GLU A 148 0.51 13.17 -18.36
CA GLU A 148 -0.69 13.92 -18.01
C GLU A 148 -1.89 12.99 -17.90
N SER A 149 -2.67 13.17 -16.84
CA SER A 149 -3.88 12.38 -16.55
C SER A 149 -3.64 10.89 -16.24
N ASP A 150 -2.42 10.48 -15.95
CA ASP A 150 -2.17 9.14 -15.41
C ASP A 150 -2.96 8.94 -14.11
N PHE A 151 -3.66 7.82 -14.02
CA PHE A 151 -4.34 7.38 -12.82
C PHE A 151 -3.62 6.16 -12.23
N ILE A 152 -3.01 6.34 -11.06
CA ILE A 152 -2.16 5.35 -10.43
C ILE A 152 -2.92 4.66 -9.29
N GLN A 153 -2.98 3.33 -9.33
CA GLN A 153 -3.51 2.48 -8.26
C GLN A 153 -2.38 1.74 -7.57
N ILE A 154 -2.21 1.98 -6.27
CA ILE A 154 -1.32 1.18 -5.41
C ILE A 154 -2.15 0.10 -4.74
N PHE A 155 -1.79 -1.17 -4.97
CA PHE A 155 -2.49 -2.31 -4.40
C PHE A 155 -2.04 -2.60 -2.97
N SER A 156 -2.88 -3.28 -2.23
CA SER A 156 -2.60 -3.81 -0.90
C SER A 156 -1.97 -5.20 -1.01
N VAL A 157 -1.14 -5.57 -0.05
CA VAL A 157 -0.81 -6.97 0.21
C VAL A 157 -2.10 -7.75 0.48
N LEU A 158 -2.11 -9.03 0.13
CA LEU A 158 -3.26 -9.88 0.39
C LEU A 158 -3.46 -9.99 1.91
N ASN A 159 -4.72 -9.95 2.33
CA ASN A 159 -5.09 -10.22 3.73
C ASN A 159 -5.10 -11.75 4.03
N ASN A 160 -4.21 -12.48 3.37
CA ASN A 160 -4.02 -13.90 3.58
C ASN A 160 -2.90 -14.10 4.61
N ARG A 161 -3.21 -14.78 5.70
CA ARG A 161 -2.21 -15.15 6.70
C ARG A 161 -1.51 -16.41 6.23
N GLN A 162 -0.25 -16.27 5.96
CA GLN A 162 0.65 -17.39 5.70
C GLN A 162 1.25 -17.88 7.02
N ASN A 163 1.92 -19.02 6.99
CA ASN A 163 2.59 -19.58 8.16
C ASN A 163 1.64 -19.89 9.34
N VAL A 164 0.44 -20.38 9.05
CA VAL A 164 -0.57 -20.72 10.06
C VAL A 164 -1.06 -22.16 9.93
N VAL A 165 -1.48 -22.74 11.06
CA VAL A 165 -2.26 -23.95 11.17
C VAL A 165 -3.53 -23.64 11.96
N ASP A 166 -4.64 -24.27 11.59
CA ASP A 166 -5.91 -24.13 12.32
C ASP A 166 -6.14 -25.32 13.24
N LEU A 167 -6.42 -25.05 14.51
CA LEU A 167 -6.76 -26.04 15.51
C LEU A 167 -8.22 -25.92 15.92
N LEU A 168 -8.96 -27.00 15.80
CA LEU A 168 -10.41 -27.07 16.02
C LEU A 168 -10.78 -28.20 16.98
N GLY A 169 -11.95 -28.09 17.61
CA GLY A 169 -12.55 -29.14 18.41
C GLY A 169 -12.23 -29.09 19.90
N ALA A 170 -12.02 -30.25 20.54
CA ALA A 170 -11.95 -30.41 21.99
C ALA A 170 -10.59 -29.98 22.59
N VAL A 171 -10.21 -28.72 22.40
CA VAL A 171 -9.03 -28.07 22.96
C VAL A 171 -9.43 -26.83 23.75
N ILE A 172 -8.60 -26.40 24.70
CA ILE A 172 -8.93 -25.26 25.57
C ILE A 172 -9.02 -23.96 24.75
N ARG A 173 -8.11 -23.77 23.78
CA ARG A 173 -8.12 -22.59 22.92
C ARG A 173 -8.07 -22.97 21.45
N PRO A 174 -9.23 -23.22 20.81
CA PRO A 174 -9.28 -23.41 19.36
C PRO A 174 -8.97 -22.10 18.63
N GLY A 175 -8.38 -22.18 17.43
CA GLY A 175 -8.04 -21.03 16.60
C GLY A 175 -6.86 -21.27 15.67
N SER A 176 -6.38 -20.18 15.05
CA SER A 176 -5.21 -20.21 14.18
C SER A 176 -3.93 -19.99 14.98
N TYR A 177 -2.93 -20.80 14.71
CA TYR A 177 -1.64 -20.78 15.37
C TYR A 177 -0.51 -20.60 14.40
N ASP A 178 0.54 -19.90 14.83
CA ASP A 178 1.78 -19.73 14.09
C ASP A 178 2.54 -21.07 13.97
N LEU A 179 2.87 -21.44 12.74
CA LEU A 179 3.61 -22.66 12.43
C LEU A 179 5.09 -22.59 12.91
N GLY A 180 5.66 -21.38 13.00
CA GLY A 180 7.08 -21.21 13.29
C GLY A 180 7.98 -21.88 12.24
N GLU A 181 9.17 -22.35 12.65
CA GLU A 181 10.05 -23.12 11.78
C GLU A 181 9.63 -24.59 11.67
N SER A 182 9.07 -25.13 12.74
CA SER A 182 8.63 -26.53 12.82
C SER A 182 7.66 -26.65 13.98
N LEU A 183 6.44 -27.07 13.72
CA LEU A 183 5.40 -27.28 14.73
C LEU A 183 4.85 -28.69 14.62
N LYS A 184 4.86 -29.42 15.72
CA LYS A 184 4.25 -30.75 15.84
C LYS A 184 2.86 -30.68 16.48
N ILE A 185 2.10 -31.77 16.37
CA ILE A 185 0.78 -31.86 16.97
C ILE A 185 0.85 -31.66 18.49
N SER A 186 1.77 -32.32 19.19
CA SER A 186 1.97 -32.17 20.63
C SER A 186 2.27 -30.72 21.04
N GLU A 187 3.10 -30.04 20.29
CA GLU A 187 3.47 -28.64 20.52
C GLU A 187 2.29 -27.70 20.24
N LEU A 188 1.50 -27.98 19.21
CA LEU A 188 0.30 -27.22 18.88
C LEU A 188 -0.73 -27.32 20.03
N ILE A 189 -0.96 -28.54 20.55
CA ILE A 189 -1.86 -28.75 21.69
C ILE A 189 -1.35 -28.01 22.94
N ASN A 190 -0.04 -28.03 23.19
CA ASN A 190 0.57 -27.27 24.29
C ASN A 190 0.37 -25.75 24.11
N LYS A 191 0.54 -25.22 22.90
CA LYS A 191 0.25 -23.80 22.59
C LYS A 191 -1.22 -23.43 22.82
N ALA A 192 -2.13 -24.42 22.71
CA ALA A 192 -3.56 -24.27 22.97
C ALA A 192 -3.95 -24.44 24.45
N ASP A 193 -2.99 -24.42 25.36
CA ASP A 193 -3.16 -24.67 26.80
C ASP A 193 -3.70 -26.08 27.12
N GLY A 194 -3.69 -27.00 26.14
CA GLY A 194 -4.07 -28.40 26.32
C GLY A 194 -5.46 -28.76 25.79
N LEU A 195 -5.91 -29.93 26.19
CA LEU A 195 -7.18 -30.54 25.77
C LEU A 195 -8.31 -30.22 26.75
N LEU A 196 -9.56 -30.25 26.28
CA LEU A 196 -10.73 -30.30 27.13
C LEU A 196 -10.85 -31.67 27.80
N GLY A 197 -11.55 -31.74 28.94
CA GLY A 197 -11.67 -32.97 29.71
C GLY A 197 -12.45 -34.12 29.04
N ASP A 198 -13.18 -33.81 27.98
CA ASP A 198 -13.92 -34.75 27.14
C ASP A 198 -13.25 -35.05 25.79
N ALA A 199 -11.96 -34.65 25.61
CA ALA A 199 -11.23 -34.92 24.38
C ALA A 199 -11.03 -36.43 24.17
N PHE A 200 -11.25 -36.88 22.92
CA PHE A 200 -11.07 -38.27 22.51
C PHE A 200 -9.61 -38.48 22.09
N LEU A 201 -8.86 -39.28 22.82
CA LEU A 201 -7.43 -39.44 22.66
C LEU A 201 -7.01 -40.41 21.56
N GLU A 202 -7.92 -41.29 21.11
CA GLU A 202 -7.59 -42.30 20.11
C GLU A 202 -7.54 -41.74 18.67
N ARG A 203 -7.94 -40.46 18.48
CA ARG A 203 -7.98 -39.88 17.15
C ARG A 203 -7.79 -38.35 17.13
N VAL A 204 -6.93 -37.92 16.24
CA VAL A 204 -6.82 -36.53 15.73
C VAL A 204 -6.74 -36.59 14.23
N ASP A 205 -7.47 -35.72 13.55
CA ASP A 205 -7.46 -35.61 12.10
C ASP A 205 -6.69 -34.36 11.68
N VAL A 206 -5.81 -34.52 10.69
CA VAL A 206 -5.13 -33.41 10.01
C VAL A 206 -5.59 -33.40 8.56
N VAL A 207 -6.27 -32.33 8.16
CA VAL A 207 -6.61 -32.08 6.74
C VAL A 207 -5.52 -31.20 6.16
N ARG A 208 -4.81 -31.73 5.19
CA ARG A 208 -3.70 -31.08 4.47
C ARG A 208 -4.08 -30.81 3.04
N VAL A 209 -3.82 -29.59 2.57
CA VAL A 209 -3.95 -29.24 1.16
C VAL A 209 -2.61 -29.38 0.48
N ASN A 210 -2.53 -30.24 -0.52
CA ASN A 210 -1.32 -30.45 -1.31
C ASN A 210 -1.11 -29.33 -2.35
N PRO A 211 0.09 -29.19 -2.95
CA PRO A 211 0.35 -28.17 -3.97
C PRO A 211 -0.51 -28.29 -5.24
N ASP A 212 -1.08 -29.45 -5.50
CA ASP A 212 -2.02 -29.70 -6.59
C ASP A 212 -3.49 -29.43 -6.22
N PHE A 213 -3.72 -28.82 -5.05
CA PHE A 213 -5.02 -28.53 -4.45
C PHE A 213 -5.87 -29.75 -4.07
N THR A 214 -5.28 -30.94 -4.04
CA THR A 214 -5.94 -32.11 -3.45
C THR A 214 -5.90 -32.05 -1.93
N GLU A 215 -6.96 -32.51 -1.28
CA GLU A 215 -7.00 -32.64 0.19
C GLU A 215 -6.62 -34.06 0.61
N GLU A 216 -5.73 -34.14 1.59
CA GLU A 216 -5.34 -35.39 2.24
C GLU A 216 -5.83 -35.38 3.68
N LEU A 217 -6.53 -36.44 4.09
CA LEU A 217 -6.95 -36.65 5.47
C LEU A 217 -5.98 -37.62 6.16
N ILE A 218 -5.19 -37.09 7.09
CA ILE A 218 -4.24 -37.85 7.90
C ILE A 218 -4.90 -38.12 9.25
N LYS A 219 -5.13 -39.38 9.57
CA LYS A 219 -5.71 -39.82 10.86
C LYS A 219 -4.61 -40.36 11.75
N LEU A 220 -4.50 -39.83 12.96
CA LEU A 220 -3.45 -40.12 13.90
C LEU A 220 -4.04 -40.40 15.28
N ASP A 221 -3.31 -41.12 16.13
CA ASP A 221 -3.61 -41.33 17.52
C ASP A 221 -3.11 -40.15 18.36
N LEU A 222 -4.03 -39.40 18.95
CA LEU A 222 -3.68 -38.18 19.70
C LEU A 222 -2.89 -38.52 20.99
N GLY A 223 -3.26 -39.61 21.69
CA GLY A 223 -2.55 -40.03 22.89
C GLY A 223 -1.10 -40.33 22.62
N LYS A 224 -0.81 -41.08 21.54
CA LYS A 224 0.55 -41.37 21.12
C LYS A 224 1.29 -40.14 20.64
N ALA A 225 0.61 -39.22 19.95
CA ALA A 225 1.21 -37.96 19.55
C ALA A 225 1.68 -37.15 20.77
N LEU A 226 0.86 -37.08 21.83
CA LEU A 226 1.22 -36.41 23.09
C LEU A 226 2.35 -37.10 23.85
N GLU A 227 2.52 -38.41 23.68
CA GLU A 227 3.66 -39.17 24.23
C GLU A 227 4.95 -38.99 23.38
N GLY A 228 4.87 -38.32 22.25
CA GLY A 228 6.01 -38.03 21.38
C GLY A 228 6.33 -39.15 20.40
N ASP A 229 5.37 -40.05 20.10
CA ASP A 229 5.54 -41.09 19.09
C ASP A 229 5.72 -40.45 17.70
N PRO A 230 6.87 -40.63 17.02
CA PRO A 230 7.16 -39.98 15.75
C PRO A 230 6.17 -40.33 14.61
N ALA A 231 5.47 -41.47 14.71
CA ALA A 231 4.50 -41.89 13.72
C ALA A 231 3.17 -41.12 13.86
N ASN A 232 2.86 -40.63 15.05
CA ASN A 232 1.62 -39.92 15.37
C ASN A 232 1.86 -38.42 15.63
N ASP A 233 3.03 -38.03 16.15
CA ASP A 233 3.41 -36.63 16.40
C ASP A 233 4.11 -36.03 15.17
N ILE A 234 3.36 -35.89 14.09
CA ILE A 234 3.89 -35.40 12.81
C ILE A 234 4.14 -33.89 12.82
N VAL A 235 5.05 -33.47 11.96
CA VAL A 235 5.28 -32.04 11.67
C VAL A 235 4.14 -31.52 10.80
N LEU A 236 3.52 -30.45 11.26
CA LEU A 236 2.45 -29.76 10.56
C LEU A 236 3.02 -28.89 9.43
N LYS A 237 2.19 -28.65 8.42
CA LYS A 237 2.50 -27.78 7.29
C LYS A 237 1.56 -26.57 7.26
N GLU A 238 1.95 -25.58 6.50
CA GLU A 238 1.13 -24.38 6.28
C GLU A 238 -0.27 -24.75 5.81
N SER A 239 -1.26 -24.10 6.42
CA SER A 239 -2.70 -24.30 6.16
C SER A 239 -3.24 -25.68 6.56
N ASP A 240 -2.50 -26.50 7.29
CA ASP A 240 -3.06 -27.71 7.89
C ASP A 240 -4.21 -27.34 8.85
N LYS A 241 -5.28 -28.12 8.81
CA LYS A 241 -6.41 -28.03 9.74
C LYS A 241 -6.39 -29.25 10.65
N VAL A 242 -6.11 -29.03 11.93
CA VAL A 242 -6.07 -30.08 12.95
C VAL A 242 -7.37 -30.08 13.70
N ARG A 243 -8.04 -31.24 13.76
CA ARG A 243 -9.28 -31.42 14.51
C ARG A 243 -9.12 -32.45 15.60
N VAL A 244 -9.34 -32.03 16.83
CA VAL A 244 -9.47 -32.89 18.01
C VAL A 244 -10.95 -33.13 18.27
N TYR A 245 -11.35 -34.38 18.41
CA TYR A 245 -12.73 -34.74 18.65
C TYR A 245 -13.07 -34.81 20.17
N GLY A 246 -14.30 -34.46 20.52
CA GLY A 246 -14.88 -34.78 21.82
C GLY A 246 -15.45 -36.21 21.83
N MET A 247 -15.57 -36.82 23.01
CA MET A 247 -16.13 -38.19 23.14
C MET A 247 -17.54 -38.33 22.58
N THR A 248 -18.32 -37.27 22.53
CA THR A 248 -19.69 -37.26 21.99
C THR A 248 -19.77 -37.16 20.47
N GLU A 249 -18.64 -36.88 19.79
CA GLU A 249 -18.57 -36.74 18.33
C GLU A 249 -18.14 -38.04 17.63
N MET A 250 -17.81 -39.10 18.40
CA MET A 250 -17.27 -40.37 17.90
C MET A 250 -18.26 -41.51 17.94
#